data_8e6cdfd4e7cd5ba68a6c8e1573a813db
#
_entry.id   8e6cdfd4e7cd5ba68a6c8e1573a813db
#
_cell.length_a   1.000
_cell.length_b   1.000
_cell.length_c   1.000
_cell.angle_alpha   90.00
_cell.angle_beta   90.00
_cell.angle_gamma   90.00
#
_symmetry.space_group_name_H-M   'P 1'
#
loop_
_entity.id
_entity.type
_entity.pdbx_description
1 polymer ?
#
loop_
_entity_poly.entity_id
_entity_poly.type
_entity_poly.pdbx_seq_one_letter_code
_entity_poly.pdbx_strand_id
1 'polypeptide(L)'
;MLTSDESGRSPTRNARNGHLFTRFGDLKIRNARHKSDPRPIDETCTCHACAGESGVSWQDGGREGFSRAYLHHLERCGEMLAPMLASIHNLHYYLQLMREVRAALDGGTFSAFRQRFAADRARGV
;
A
#
# COMPACT_ATOMS: atom_id res chain seq x y z
N MET A 1 -10.16 11.71 9.78
CA MET A 1 -9.06 10.79 9.71
C MET A 1 -8.53 10.63 8.29
N LEU A 2 -9.30 10.17 7.40
CA LEU A 2 -8.84 9.92 6.04
C LEU A 2 -9.53 10.82 5.06
N THR A 3 -9.27 12.06 5.22
CA THR A 3 -9.77 13.04 4.32
C THR A 3 -8.64 13.32 3.35
N SER A 4 -8.48 12.45 2.41
CA SER A 4 -7.38 12.53 1.46
C SER A 4 -7.30 13.88 0.78
N ASP A 5 -8.42 14.53 0.58
CA ASP A 5 -8.44 15.82 -0.10
C ASP A 5 -7.82 16.93 0.73
N GLU A 6 -8.00 16.91 2.03
CA GLU A 6 -7.44 17.94 2.91
C GLU A 6 -5.94 17.92 2.90
N SER A 7 -5.35 16.77 2.68
CA SER A 7 -3.90 16.63 2.64
C SER A 7 -3.36 16.57 1.21
N GLY A 8 -4.22 16.70 0.22
CA GLY A 8 -3.84 16.53 -1.16
C GLY A 8 -3.51 15.08 -1.52
N ARG A 9 -3.99 14.14 -0.74
CA ARG A 9 -3.65 12.73 -0.89
C ARG A 9 -4.68 11.94 -1.69
N SER A 10 -4.87 12.32 -2.93
CA SER A 10 -5.65 11.51 -3.84
C SER A 10 -4.88 10.23 -4.16
N PRO A 11 -5.52 9.04 -4.10
CA PRO A 11 -4.84 7.78 -4.41
C PRO A 11 -4.17 7.78 -5.78
N THR A 12 -4.83 8.30 -6.80
CA THR A 12 -4.27 8.28 -8.15
C THR A 12 -3.20 9.34 -8.35
N ARG A 13 -3.37 10.52 -7.76
CA ARG A 13 -2.37 11.58 -7.84
C ARG A 13 -1.06 11.14 -7.18
N ASN A 14 -1.16 10.59 -5.97
CA ASN A 14 0.01 10.16 -5.24
C ASN A 14 0.70 8.98 -5.92
N ALA A 15 -0.06 8.11 -6.56
CA ALA A 15 0.50 7.00 -7.33
C ALA A 15 1.39 7.49 -8.46
N ARG A 16 0.96 8.54 -9.17
CA ARG A 16 1.76 9.12 -10.26
C ARG A 16 3.05 9.74 -9.76
N ASN A 17 3.06 10.19 -8.52
CA ASN A 17 4.25 10.78 -7.89
C ASN A 17 5.11 9.75 -7.16
N GLY A 18 4.79 8.47 -7.30
CA GLY A 18 5.53 7.40 -6.63
C GLY A 18 5.25 7.31 -5.14
N HIS A 19 4.15 7.88 -4.67
CA HIS A 19 3.78 7.87 -3.27
C HIS A 19 2.73 6.78 -3.04
N LEU A 20 3.08 5.77 -2.24
CA LEU A 20 2.26 4.60 -2.02
C LEU A 20 1.83 4.52 -0.56
N PHE A 21 0.60 4.12 -0.35
CA PHE A 21 0.06 3.96 1.00
C PHE A 21 0.21 2.51 1.44
N THR A 22 0.71 2.30 2.65
CA THR A 22 0.80 0.96 3.22
C THR A 22 0.26 0.96 4.63
N ARG A 23 -0.05 -0.24 5.13
CA ARG A 23 -0.50 -0.41 6.51
C ARG A 23 0.57 0.10 7.51
N PHE A 24 1.83 0.07 7.11
CA PHE A 24 2.95 0.43 7.97
C PHE A 24 3.48 1.84 7.72
N GLY A 25 2.74 2.65 7.00
CA GLY A 25 3.11 4.04 6.71
C GLY A 25 3.16 4.31 5.22
N ASP A 26 3.58 5.52 4.88
CA ASP A 26 3.69 5.93 3.49
C ASP A 26 5.04 5.49 2.93
N LEU A 27 5.04 5.00 1.69
CA LEU A 27 6.24 4.54 1.02
C LEU A 27 6.47 5.37 -0.23
N LYS A 28 7.65 5.93 -0.36
CA LYS A 28 8.06 6.69 -1.53
C LYS A 28 8.96 5.80 -2.38
N ILE A 29 8.41 5.23 -3.44
CA ILE A 29 9.13 4.23 -4.23
C ILE A 29 10.37 4.79 -4.92
N ARG A 30 10.42 6.10 -5.13
CA ARG A 30 11.60 6.75 -5.73
C ARG A 30 12.81 6.77 -4.79
N ASN A 31 12.60 6.53 -3.50
CA ASN A 31 13.68 6.54 -2.53
C ASN A 31 14.63 5.37 -2.78
N ALA A 32 15.93 5.64 -2.80
CA ALA A 32 16.95 4.62 -3.10
C ALA A 32 16.95 3.45 -2.13
N ARG A 33 16.40 3.61 -0.91
CA ARG A 33 16.30 2.52 0.06
C ARG A 33 15.51 1.32 -0.45
N HIS A 34 14.67 1.52 -1.47
CA HIS A 34 13.84 0.45 -2.02
C HIS A 34 14.49 -0.27 -3.21
N LYS A 35 15.67 0.18 -3.61
CA LYS A 35 16.34 -0.29 -4.81
C LYS A 35 16.56 -1.81 -4.84
N SER A 36 16.78 -2.42 -3.70
CA SER A 36 17.06 -3.86 -3.61
C SER A 36 16.12 -4.58 -2.67
N ASP A 37 14.99 -3.98 -2.33
CA ASP A 37 14.03 -4.57 -1.40
C ASP A 37 13.15 -5.59 -2.14
N PRO A 38 13.21 -6.89 -1.79
CA PRO A 38 12.43 -7.92 -2.47
C PRO A 38 10.96 -7.98 -2.04
N ARG A 39 10.59 -7.25 -1.00
CA ARG A 39 9.24 -7.29 -0.47
C ARG A 39 8.28 -6.52 -1.37
N PRO A 40 6.97 -6.84 -1.34
CA PRO A 40 5.97 -6.04 -2.05
C PRO A 40 5.77 -4.68 -1.35
N ILE A 41 4.93 -3.84 -1.93
CA ILE A 41 4.62 -2.54 -1.33
C ILE A 41 4.12 -2.70 0.10
N ASP A 42 3.19 -3.62 0.30
CA ASP A 42 2.62 -3.92 1.62
C ASP A 42 2.54 -5.44 1.77
N GLU A 43 3.20 -5.96 2.79
CA GLU A 43 3.26 -7.40 3.04
C GLU A 43 1.90 -8.02 3.37
N THR A 44 0.96 -7.21 3.82
CA THR A 44 -0.39 -7.68 4.18
C THR A 44 -1.40 -7.50 3.05
N CYS A 45 -1.03 -6.80 1.98
CA CYS A 45 -1.94 -6.45 0.90
C CYS A 45 -2.15 -7.62 -0.06
N THR A 46 -3.37 -7.73 -0.57
CA THR A 46 -3.74 -8.78 -1.53
C THR A 46 -4.07 -8.23 -2.91
N CYS A 47 -3.71 -6.97 -3.19
CA CYS A 47 -3.96 -6.38 -4.51
C CYS A 47 -3.06 -7.03 -5.58
N HIS A 48 -3.37 -6.76 -6.83
CA HIS A 48 -2.61 -7.33 -7.94
C HIS A 48 -1.11 -6.97 -7.87
N ALA A 49 -0.80 -5.75 -7.44
CA ALA A 49 0.60 -5.32 -7.34
C ALA A 49 1.36 -6.05 -6.24
N CYS A 50 0.73 -6.29 -5.10
CA CYS A 50 1.39 -6.90 -3.94
C CYS A 50 1.33 -8.42 -3.95
N ALA A 51 0.25 -9.01 -4.46
CA ALA A 51 -0.01 -10.44 -4.38
C ALA A 51 -0.05 -11.14 -5.74
N GLY A 52 -0.08 -10.37 -6.83
CA GLY A 52 -0.20 -10.95 -8.17
C GLY A 52 -1.55 -11.60 -8.38
N GLU A 53 -1.63 -12.54 -9.30
CA GLU A 53 -2.89 -13.19 -9.64
C GLU A 53 -3.36 -14.17 -8.56
N SER A 54 -2.46 -14.68 -7.74
CA SER A 54 -2.82 -15.63 -6.68
C SER A 54 -3.68 -15.00 -5.59
N GLY A 55 -3.53 -13.69 -5.36
CA GLY A 55 -4.22 -13.02 -4.28
C GLY A 55 -3.74 -13.40 -2.89
N VAL A 56 -2.62 -14.10 -2.79
CA VAL A 56 -2.02 -14.50 -1.51
C VAL A 56 -1.00 -13.46 -1.10
N SER A 57 -1.17 -12.85 0.08
CA SER A 57 -0.26 -11.81 0.55
C SER A 57 1.12 -12.39 0.85
N TRP A 58 2.13 -11.53 0.86
CA TRP A 58 3.49 -11.91 1.24
C TRP A 58 3.53 -12.51 2.65
N GLN A 59 2.78 -11.92 3.57
CA GLN A 59 2.70 -12.39 4.94
C GLN A 59 2.19 -13.82 5.02
N ASP A 60 1.28 -14.20 4.12
CA ASP A 60 0.70 -15.54 4.06
C ASP A 60 1.47 -16.50 3.15
N GLY A 61 2.65 -16.09 2.70
CA GLY A 61 3.53 -16.93 1.90
C GLY A 61 3.47 -16.71 0.40
N GLY A 62 2.66 -15.77 -0.08
CA GLY A 62 2.57 -15.45 -1.50
C GLY A 62 3.84 -14.80 -2.04
N ARG A 63 4.20 -15.12 -3.29
CA ARG A 63 5.41 -14.60 -3.92
C ARG A 63 5.20 -14.18 -5.36
N GLU A 64 3.96 -14.00 -5.79
CA GLU A 64 3.64 -13.67 -7.17
C GLU A 64 3.49 -12.18 -7.43
N GLY A 65 3.58 -11.36 -6.38
CA GLY A 65 3.48 -9.91 -6.52
C GLY A 65 4.76 -9.26 -7.02
N PHE A 66 4.66 -7.97 -7.30
CA PHE A 66 5.81 -7.17 -7.74
C PHE A 66 6.58 -6.65 -6.53
N SER A 67 7.91 -6.76 -6.57
CA SER A 67 8.75 -6.29 -5.47
C SER A 67 8.91 -4.77 -5.50
N ARG A 68 9.28 -4.20 -4.36
CA ARG A 68 9.63 -2.78 -4.29
C ARG A 68 10.83 -2.47 -5.21
N ALA A 69 11.78 -3.39 -5.28
CA ALA A 69 12.94 -3.24 -6.16
C ALA A 69 12.52 -3.09 -7.62
N TYR A 70 11.60 -3.93 -8.07
CA TYR A 70 11.11 -3.89 -9.44
C TYR A 70 10.34 -2.59 -9.72
N LEU A 71 9.46 -2.20 -8.80
CA LEU A 71 8.70 -0.96 -8.92
C LEU A 71 9.60 0.27 -8.91
N HIS A 72 10.64 0.25 -8.08
CA HIS A 72 11.63 1.32 -8.05
C HIS A 72 12.33 1.45 -9.41
N HIS A 73 12.70 0.31 -9.99
CA HIS A 73 13.31 0.27 -11.32
C HIS A 73 12.37 0.84 -12.39
N LEU A 74 11.12 0.39 -12.41
CA LEU A 74 10.13 0.89 -13.37
C LEU A 74 9.92 2.40 -13.24
N GLU A 75 9.86 2.89 -12.01
CA GLU A 75 9.69 4.33 -11.76
C GLU A 75 10.87 5.12 -12.28
N ARG A 76 12.09 4.63 -12.07
CA ARG A 76 13.30 5.29 -12.55
C ARG A 76 13.38 5.30 -14.06
N CYS A 77 12.89 4.26 -14.71
CA CYS A 77 12.89 4.16 -16.16
C CYS A 77 11.75 4.93 -16.83
N GLY A 78 10.84 5.50 -16.03
CA GLY A 78 9.68 6.20 -16.56
C GLY A 78 8.67 5.31 -17.24
N GLU A 79 8.64 4.02 -16.87
CA GLU A 79 7.71 3.07 -17.45
C GLU A 79 6.30 3.31 -16.94
N MET A 80 5.34 3.25 -17.86
CA MET A 80 3.93 3.50 -17.54
C MET A 80 3.37 2.46 -16.57
N LEU A 81 3.95 1.27 -16.53
CA LEU A 81 3.50 0.22 -15.61
C LEU A 81 3.66 0.63 -14.15
N ALA A 82 4.66 1.45 -13.82
CA ALA A 82 4.87 1.89 -12.45
C ALA A 82 3.66 2.67 -11.89
N PRO A 83 3.21 3.76 -12.51
CA PRO A 83 2.02 4.45 -11.99
C PRO A 83 0.75 3.61 -12.09
N MET A 84 0.65 2.69 -13.05
CA MET A 84 -0.50 1.80 -13.15
C MET A 84 -0.59 0.86 -11.96
N LEU A 85 0.51 0.18 -11.62
CA LEU A 85 0.55 -0.72 -10.47
C LEU A 85 0.37 0.06 -9.16
N ALA A 86 0.96 1.24 -9.07
CA ALA A 86 0.82 2.10 -7.90
C ALA A 86 -0.64 2.53 -7.70
N SER A 87 -1.33 2.87 -8.77
CA SER A 87 -2.75 3.25 -8.71
C SER A 87 -3.62 2.08 -8.26
N ILE A 88 -3.38 0.89 -8.81
CA ILE A 88 -4.10 -0.33 -8.41
C ILE A 88 -3.91 -0.57 -6.92
N HIS A 89 -2.67 -0.46 -6.44
CA HIS A 89 -2.37 -0.69 -5.03
C HIS A 89 -3.05 0.35 -4.14
N ASN A 90 -2.92 1.64 -4.46
CA ASN A 90 -3.45 2.71 -3.63
C ASN A 90 -4.98 2.64 -3.53
N LEU A 91 -5.66 2.33 -4.64
CA LEU A 91 -7.11 2.18 -4.63
C LEU A 91 -7.53 0.97 -3.81
N HIS A 92 -6.85 -0.15 -3.98
CA HIS A 92 -7.14 -1.35 -3.21
C HIS A 92 -6.94 -1.11 -1.71
N TYR A 93 -5.84 -0.47 -1.35
CA TYR A 93 -5.55 -0.13 0.04
C TYR A 93 -6.65 0.74 0.64
N TYR A 94 -7.04 1.80 -0.08
CA TYR A 94 -8.06 2.72 0.40
C TYR A 94 -9.39 2.01 0.62
N LEU A 95 -9.83 1.20 -0.34
CA LEU A 95 -11.09 0.47 -0.24
C LEU A 95 -11.06 -0.56 0.88
N GLN A 96 -9.94 -1.25 1.04
CA GLN A 96 -9.77 -2.22 2.12
C GLN A 96 -9.81 -1.54 3.49
N LEU A 97 -9.15 -0.40 3.61
CA LEU A 97 -9.15 0.36 4.85
C LEU A 97 -10.57 0.82 5.20
N MET A 98 -11.33 1.29 4.21
CA MET A 98 -12.71 1.70 4.43
C MET A 98 -13.59 0.54 4.89
N ARG A 99 -13.39 -0.64 4.33
CA ARG A 99 -14.12 -1.84 4.77
C ARG A 99 -13.79 -2.19 6.21
N GLU A 100 -12.51 -2.11 6.59
CA GLU A 100 -12.08 -2.42 7.95
C GLU A 100 -12.62 -1.42 8.95
N VAL A 101 -12.61 -0.14 8.61
CA VAL A 101 -13.18 0.90 9.47
C VAL A 101 -14.66 0.67 9.67
N ARG A 102 -15.39 0.40 8.60
CA ARG A 102 -16.84 0.15 8.66
C ARG A 102 -17.16 -1.08 9.50
N ALA A 103 -16.41 -2.15 9.30
CA ALA A 103 -16.61 -3.38 10.08
C ALA A 103 -16.32 -3.14 11.57
N ALA A 104 -15.30 -2.36 11.90
CA ALA A 104 -14.96 -2.04 13.27
C ALA A 104 -16.05 -1.19 13.94
N LEU A 105 -16.61 -0.25 13.20
CA LEU A 105 -17.72 0.57 13.73
C LEU A 105 -18.96 -0.27 13.97
N ASP A 106 -19.31 -1.12 13.01
CA ASP A 106 -20.49 -1.99 13.13
C ASP A 106 -20.35 -3.00 14.27
N GLY A 107 -19.15 -3.52 14.47
CA GLY A 107 -18.86 -4.50 15.51
C GLY A 107 -18.51 -3.91 16.86
N GLY A 108 -18.48 -2.59 16.99
CA GLY A 108 -18.14 -1.92 18.26
C GLY A 108 -16.67 -2.07 18.64
N THR A 109 -15.79 -2.36 17.70
CA THR A 109 -14.36 -2.60 17.95
C THR A 109 -13.46 -1.49 17.39
N PHE A 110 -14.02 -0.31 17.17
CA PHE A 110 -13.28 0.76 16.51
C PHE A 110 -12.05 1.20 17.31
N SER A 111 -12.17 1.27 18.65
CA SER A 111 -11.03 1.66 19.48
C SER A 111 -9.85 0.70 19.33
N ALA A 112 -10.12 -0.60 19.32
CA ALA A 112 -9.09 -1.62 19.12
C ALA A 112 -8.48 -1.52 17.73
N PHE A 113 -9.31 -1.29 16.73
CA PHE A 113 -8.83 -1.10 15.34
C PHE A 113 -7.90 0.11 15.26
N ARG A 114 -8.29 1.23 15.86
CA ARG A 114 -7.49 2.45 15.83
C ARG A 114 -6.14 2.25 16.51
N GLN A 115 -6.11 1.54 17.62
CA GLN A 115 -4.87 1.24 18.34
C GLN A 115 -3.93 0.39 17.50
N ARG A 116 -4.45 -0.66 16.86
CA ARG A 116 -3.66 -1.52 15.98
C ARG A 116 -3.13 -0.76 14.77
N PHE A 117 -3.98 0.09 14.19
CA PHE A 117 -3.59 0.90 13.04
C PHE A 117 -2.43 1.83 13.40
N ALA A 118 -2.51 2.50 14.56
CA ALA A 118 -1.45 3.39 15.02
C ALA A 118 -0.16 2.63 15.30
N ALA A 119 -0.25 1.44 15.90
CA ALA A 119 0.92 0.61 16.18
C ALA A 119 1.60 0.15 14.89
N ASP A 120 0.83 -0.26 13.89
CA ASP A 120 1.38 -0.67 12.61
C ASP A 120 2.09 0.48 11.90
N ARG A 121 1.51 1.66 11.93
CA ARG A 121 2.14 2.83 11.32
C ARG A 121 3.40 3.24 12.08
N ALA A 122 3.45 3.02 13.38
CA ALA A 122 4.64 3.32 14.17
C ALA A 122 5.82 2.40 13.82
N ARG A 123 5.54 1.20 13.33
CA ARG A 123 6.58 0.28 12.86
C ARG A 123 7.34 0.86 11.67
N GLY A 124 6.64 1.53 10.78
CA GLY A 124 7.21 2.07 9.55
C GLY A 124 7.42 1.03 8.46
N VAL A 125 7.73 1.51 7.28
CA VAL A 125 7.96 0.68 6.11
C VAL A 125 9.40 0.24 6.01
#